data_edc9c6086fbaf9f58600d999c328d673
#
_entry.id   edc9c6086fbaf9f58600d999c328d673
#
_cell.length_a   1.000
_cell.length_b   1.000
_cell.length_c   1.000
_cell.angle_alpha   90.00
_cell.angle_beta   90.00
_cell.angle_gamma   90.00
#
_symmetry.space_group_name_H-M   'P 1'
#
loop_
_entity.id
_entity.type
_entity.pdbx_description
1 polymer ?
#
loop_
_entity_poly.entity_id
_entity_poly.type
_entity_poly.pdbx_seq_one_letter_code
_entity_poly.pdbx_strand_id
1 'polypeptide(L)'
;MMTTKRTAIRRRLAVGRAPNGPPWRGRKRGHEAIVAPLAATLAATAAVGLGVVLARAGRDRRAARAQLARVRQFAMLPGEGLATGLERIGLGQLDLAIEMLATEDGQTLSESAVHEARKALKRLRALIRLLEDELGGQVFARENAVLREAGRRLSAARDAEVIVATLEDLMRRHPGELAHRRGVVRLHAALRAERERVVQQSLADGSTAADALDELRGVRRRAMAWSLSDRPGIEAVEPALKRLYGRGRRRYRRAALGSGSRTLALHAWRKRVKELRYAAEMLDRADLDDRDGARASRTPHGLTPVRAGGKLVRRGRKRRRKQARRRREALYIRRVARRADELGELLGAEHDLAVLAGRVRSQADPAGAPVAGRGTRRALLRLIAKRRRRLRRQALREGKRLYRRGPKRFAARVRSASAAASRG
;
A
#
# COMPACT_ATOMS: atom_id res chain seq x y z
N MET A 1 35.11 54.16 7.44
CA MET A 1 36.12 54.24 8.56
C MET A 1 36.13 52.87 9.22
N MET A 2 37.37 52.33 9.33
CA MET A 2 37.87 51.23 10.19
C MET A 2 37.29 49.82 9.92
N THR A 3 37.87 48.94 9.15
CA THR A 3 39.15 48.13 9.16
C THR A 3 39.60 47.64 10.55
N THR A 4 39.61 46.30 10.72
CA THR A 4 40.67 45.46 11.34
C THR A 4 40.37 44.01 11.07
N LYS A 5 41.01 43.27 10.25
CA LYS A 5 42.33 42.57 10.14
C LYS A 5 42.59 41.54 11.26
N ARG A 6 42.62 40.26 10.78
CA ARG A 6 43.61 39.17 10.93
C ARG A 6 44.16 38.82 12.30
N THR A 7 44.26 37.52 12.65
CA THR A 7 45.59 36.84 12.60
C THR A 7 45.48 35.33 12.72
N ALA A 8 46.17 34.61 11.81
CA ALA A 8 46.44 33.15 11.84
C ALA A 8 47.67 32.89 12.71
N ILE A 9 47.70 31.77 13.43
CA ILE A 9 48.93 31.27 14.03
C ILE A 9 49.08 29.78 13.64
N ARG A 10 50.06 29.51 12.74
CA ARG A 10 50.74 28.23 12.55
C ARG A 10 51.78 28.07 13.65
N ARG A 11 51.88 26.92 14.27
CA ARG A 11 53.13 26.43 14.92
C ARG A 11 53.52 25.09 14.43
N ARG A 12 54.68 25.05 13.76
CA ARG A 12 55.56 23.91 13.55
C ARG A 12 56.43 23.73 14.77
N LEU A 13 56.75 22.49 15.14
CA LEU A 13 57.94 22.10 15.92
C LEU A 13 58.26 20.66 15.47
N ALA A 14 59.27 20.47 14.98
CA ALA A 14 60.69 20.23 14.97
C ALA A 14 61.09 18.94 15.73
N VAL A 15 61.82 18.14 14.96
CA VAL A 15 62.51 16.87 15.21
C VAL A 15 63.59 17.05 16.29
N GLY A 16 63.70 16.06 17.20
CA GLY A 16 64.81 15.91 18.13
C GLY A 16 65.23 14.44 18.25
N ARG A 17 66.48 14.21 17.91
CA ARG A 17 67.23 12.94 17.84
C ARG A 17 67.60 12.45 19.23
N ALA A 18 67.79 11.10 19.32
CA ALA A 18 68.27 10.31 20.43
C ALA A 18 69.69 10.67 20.90
N PRO A 19 70.10 10.14 22.07
CA PRO A 19 71.28 9.26 22.01
C PRO A 19 71.18 7.96 22.86
N ASN A 20 72.06 7.05 22.47
CA ASN A 20 72.33 5.71 23.01
C ASN A 20 72.93 5.67 24.41
N GLY A 21 72.66 4.59 25.13
CA GLY A 21 73.46 4.12 26.24
C GLY A 21 73.03 2.75 26.77
N PRO A 22 73.90 1.89 27.23
CA PRO A 22 73.82 0.42 27.16
C PRO A 22 73.29 -0.29 28.43
N PRO A 23 73.37 -1.63 28.52
CA PRO A 23 72.28 -2.46 28.99
C PRO A 23 72.48 -2.92 30.48
N TRP A 24 71.40 -3.12 31.20
CA TRP A 24 71.39 -3.84 32.46
C TRP A 24 70.53 -5.12 32.35
N ARG A 25 71.23 -6.23 32.49
CA ARG A 25 70.65 -7.56 32.74
C ARG A 25 70.17 -7.64 34.20
N GLY A 26 68.89 -7.89 34.37
CA GLY A 26 68.28 -8.20 35.65
C GLY A 26 67.20 -9.25 35.45
N ARG A 27 67.55 -10.52 35.68
CA ARG A 27 66.61 -11.66 35.76
C ARG A 27 65.64 -11.44 36.93
N LYS A 28 64.36 -11.35 36.68
CA LYS A 28 63.36 -11.76 37.65
C LYS A 28 62.34 -12.68 36.93
N ARG A 29 62.40 -13.95 37.33
CA ARG A 29 61.47 -15.00 36.97
C ARG A 29 60.17 -14.82 37.77
N GLY A 30 59.03 -15.06 37.13
CA GLY A 30 57.90 -15.71 37.74
C GLY A 30 56.88 -14.74 38.37
N HIS A 31 55.83 -14.45 37.64
CA HIS A 31 54.39 -14.40 38.08
C HIS A 31 53.42 -13.87 37.02
N GLU A 32 53.85 -13.68 35.75
CA GLU A 32 52.93 -13.17 34.71
C GLU A 32 52.27 -14.24 33.83
N ALA A 33 52.54 -15.53 34.08
CA ALA A 33 52.06 -16.59 33.14
C ALA A 33 50.67 -17.19 33.47
N ILE A 34 50.00 -16.75 34.54
CA ILE A 34 48.73 -17.39 34.97
C ILE A 34 47.52 -16.45 34.82
N VAL A 35 47.72 -15.13 34.67
CA VAL A 35 46.60 -14.17 34.62
C VAL A 35 46.10 -13.95 33.20
N ALA A 36 46.93 -14.08 32.19
CA ALA A 36 46.57 -13.86 30.79
C ALA A 36 45.52 -14.85 30.23
N PRO A 37 45.54 -16.15 30.50
CA PRO A 37 44.51 -17.06 30.00
C PRO A 37 43.14 -16.92 30.68
N LEU A 38 43.10 -16.49 31.94
CA LEU A 38 41.84 -16.26 32.67
C LEU A 38 41.13 -15.00 32.19
N ALA A 39 41.83 -13.93 31.87
CA ALA A 39 41.28 -12.71 31.31
C ALA A 39 40.76 -12.95 29.88
N ALA A 40 41.46 -13.74 29.07
CA ALA A 40 41.04 -14.10 27.72
C ALA A 40 39.79 -15.01 27.73
N THR A 41 39.70 -15.96 28.67
CA THR A 41 38.49 -16.82 28.81
C THR A 41 37.29 -16.05 29.35
N LEU A 42 37.44 -15.12 30.27
CA LEU A 42 36.38 -14.25 30.76
C LEU A 42 35.89 -13.27 29.66
N ALA A 43 36.81 -12.73 28.87
CA ALA A 43 36.45 -11.88 27.73
C ALA A 43 35.73 -12.68 26.62
N ALA A 44 36.17 -13.90 26.35
CA ALA A 44 35.53 -14.79 25.37
C ALA A 44 34.12 -15.23 25.84
N THR A 45 33.95 -15.57 27.11
CA THR A 45 32.62 -15.93 27.66
C THR A 45 31.69 -14.73 27.74
N ALA A 46 32.19 -13.53 28.06
CA ALA A 46 31.40 -12.29 28.01
C ALA A 46 30.98 -11.93 26.57
N ALA A 47 31.90 -12.09 25.61
CA ALA A 47 31.59 -11.85 24.19
C ALA A 47 30.57 -12.85 23.64
N VAL A 48 30.68 -14.13 24.01
CA VAL A 48 29.68 -15.16 23.64
C VAL A 48 28.34 -14.87 24.34
N GLY A 49 28.34 -14.51 25.61
CA GLY A 49 27.15 -14.13 26.36
C GLY A 49 26.46 -12.91 25.74
N LEU A 50 27.20 -11.85 25.41
CA LEU A 50 26.68 -10.66 24.75
C LEU A 50 26.18 -11.01 23.34
N GLY A 51 26.89 -11.83 22.58
CA GLY A 51 26.46 -12.29 21.26
C GLY A 51 25.15 -13.08 21.31
N VAL A 52 24.96 -13.94 22.30
CA VAL A 52 23.71 -14.70 22.52
C VAL A 52 22.57 -13.78 22.91
N VAL A 53 22.81 -12.78 23.80
CA VAL A 53 21.80 -11.79 24.20
C VAL A 53 21.37 -10.93 23.01
N LEU A 54 22.33 -10.43 22.22
CA LEU A 54 22.06 -9.63 21.03
C LEU A 54 21.34 -10.45 19.93
N ALA A 55 21.73 -11.71 19.75
CA ALA A 55 21.07 -12.62 18.81
C ALA A 55 19.64 -12.97 19.27
N ARG A 56 19.42 -13.08 20.58
CA ARG A 56 18.10 -13.32 21.17
C ARG A 56 17.22 -12.07 21.02
N ALA A 57 17.74 -10.88 21.38
CA ALA A 57 17.04 -9.60 21.17
C ALA A 57 16.75 -9.35 19.69
N GLY A 58 17.65 -9.70 18.78
CA GLY A 58 17.44 -9.62 17.35
C GLY A 58 16.34 -10.56 16.83
N ARG A 59 16.28 -11.80 17.38
CA ARG A 59 15.20 -12.76 17.08
C ARG A 59 13.85 -12.28 17.62
N ASP A 60 13.81 -11.80 18.85
CA ASP A 60 12.59 -11.29 19.47
C ASP A 60 12.05 -10.05 18.74
N ARG A 61 12.93 -9.13 18.33
CA ARG A 61 12.55 -7.99 17.47
C ARG A 61 12.02 -8.41 16.10
N ARG A 62 12.61 -9.44 15.48
CA ARG A 62 12.12 -10.00 14.21
C ARG A 62 10.78 -10.70 14.39
N ALA A 63 10.62 -11.49 15.46
CA ALA A 63 9.36 -12.13 15.81
C ALA A 63 8.26 -11.10 16.08
N ALA A 64 8.55 -10.06 16.86
CA ALA A 64 7.61 -8.97 17.12
C ALA A 64 7.21 -8.22 15.84
N ARG A 65 8.17 -7.91 14.94
CA ARG A 65 7.89 -7.30 13.64
C ARG A 65 7.05 -8.22 12.75
N ALA A 66 7.35 -9.52 12.72
CA ALA A 66 6.57 -10.49 11.96
C ALA A 66 5.15 -10.62 12.51
N GLN A 67 4.98 -10.64 13.82
CA GLN A 67 3.67 -10.64 14.49
C GLN A 67 2.89 -9.37 14.16
N LEU A 68 3.51 -8.21 14.25
CA LEU A 68 2.88 -6.93 13.89
C LEU A 68 2.49 -6.88 12.40
N ALA A 69 3.35 -7.39 11.51
CA ALA A 69 3.04 -7.51 10.09
C ALA A 69 1.82 -8.42 9.84
N ARG A 70 1.70 -9.54 10.57
CA ARG A 70 0.52 -10.43 10.49
C ARG A 70 -0.75 -9.73 10.96
N VAL A 71 -0.71 -9.05 12.11
CA VAL A 71 -1.86 -8.28 12.63
C VAL A 71 -2.33 -7.23 11.62
N ARG A 72 -1.39 -6.57 10.95
CA ARG A 72 -1.67 -5.52 9.95
C ARG A 72 -1.95 -6.03 8.54
N GLN A 73 -1.85 -7.35 8.32
CA GLN A 73 -2.11 -7.93 7.00
C GLN A 73 -3.54 -7.66 6.57
N PHE A 74 -3.70 -7.03 5.40
CA PHE A 74 -5.01 -6.67 4.84
C PHE A 74 -5.61 -7.83 4.01
N ALA A 75 -5.55 -9.04 4.55
CA ALA A 75 -6.14 -10.25 3.99
C ALA A 75 -6.44 -11.24 5.13
N MET A 76 -7.31 -12.20 4.88
CA MET A 76 -7.57 -13.30 5.80
C MET A 76 -6.30 -14.13 6.02
N LEU A 77 -6.03 -14.53 7.25
CA LEU A 77 -4.97 -15.47 7.57
C LEU A 77 -5.41 -16.92 7.38
N PRO A 78 -4.46 -17.86 7.17
CA PRO A 78 -4.75 -19.29 7.12
C PRO A 78 -5.47 -19.78 8.37
N GLY A 79 -6.58 -20.50 8.21
CA GLY A 79 -7.35 -21.06 9.32
C GLY A 79 -8.17 -20.06 10.13
N GLU A 80 -8.09 -18.77 9.82
CA GLU A 80 -8.81 -17.71 10.54
C GLU A 80 -10.31 -17.72 10.19
N GLY A 81 -11.16 -17.59 11.24
CA GLY A 81 -12.60 -17.38 11.07
C GLY A 81 -12.91 -16.03 10.42
N LEU A 82 -14.04 -15.92 9.71
CA LEU A 82 -14.36 -14.70 8.98
C LEU A 82 -14.52 -13.49 9.92
N ALA A 83 -15.27 -13.63 11.01
CA ALA A 83 -15.50 -12.55 11.98
C ALA A 83 -14.18 -12.09 12.59
N THR A 84 -13.41 -13.02 13.20
CA THR A 84 -12.09 -12.74 13.79
C THR A 84 -11.13 -12.08 12.79
N GLY A 85 -11.11 -12.54 11.54
CA GLY A 85 -10.25 -11.98 10.51
C GLY A 85 -10.64 -10.55 10.11
N LEU A 86 -11.93 -10.27 9.99
CA LEU A 86 -12.41 -8.92 9.67
C LEU A 86 -12.21 -7.95 10.85
N GLU A 87 -12.39 -8.40 12.10
CA GLU A 87 -12.06 -7.62 13.30
C GLU A 87 -10.56 -7.29 13.35
N ARG A 88 -9.70 -8.31 13.24
CA ARG A 88 -8.24 -8.12 13.16
C ARG A 88 -7.84 -7.13 12.06
N ILE A 89 -8.39 -7.27 10.86
CA ILE A 89 -8.13 -6.36 9.73
C ILE A 89 -8.58 -4.95 10.10
N GLY A 90 -9.75 -4.78 10.71
CA GLY A 90 -10.29 -3.49 11.13
C GLY A 90 -9.39 -2.80 12.15
N LEU A 91 -9.09 -3.47 13.25
CA LEU A 91 -8.21 -2.94 14.29
C LEU A 91 -6.79 -2.70 13.77
N GLY A 92 -6.22 -3.63 12.99
CA GLY A 92 -4.89 -3.48 12.42
C GLY A 92 -4.76 -2.30 11.44
N GLN A 93 -5.81 -1.96 10.68
CA GLN A 93 -5.80 -0.77 9.82
C GLN A 93 -6.04 0.52 10.62
N LEU A 94 -6.80 0.49 11.71
CA LEU A 94 -6.93 1.63 12.65
C LEU A 94 -5.60 1.91 13.33
N ASP A 95 -4.95 0.89 13.88
CA ASP A 95 -3.65 1.00 14.54
C ASP A 95 -2.59 1.54 13.57
N LEU A 96 -2.57 1.05 12.31
CA LEU A 96 -1.68 1.58 11.27
C LEU A 96 -1.94 3.05 10.98
N ALA A 97 -3.22 3.47 10.86
CA ALA A 97 -3.54 4.86 10.57
C ALA A 97 -3.17 5.77 11.74
N ILE A 98 -3.42 5.35 12.98
CA ILE A 98 -3.06 6.06 14.21
C ILE A 98 -1.54 6.20 14.31
N GLU A 99 -0.78 5.13 14.14
CA GLU A 99 0.69 5.15 14.19
C GLU A 99 1.30 6.07 13.12
N MET A 100 0.76 6.02 11.89
CA MET A 100 1.25 6.88 10.82
C MET A 100 0.95 8.37 11.05
N LEU A 101 -0.05 8.72 11.87
CA LEU A 101 -0.39 10.10 12.20
C LEU A 101 0.16 10.55 13.56
N ALA A 102 0.56 9.62 14.41
CA ALA A 102 1.25 9.95 15.66
C ALA A 102 2.66 10.42 15.34
N THR A 103 2.97 11.65 15.77
CA THR A 103 4.31 12.22 15.74
C THR A 103 4.81 12.40 17.16
N GLU A 104 6.10 12.24 17.39
CA GLU A 104 6.75 12.72 18.61
C GLU A 104 6.80 14.25 18.60
N ASP A 105 6.87 14.86 19.77
CA ASP A 105 6.86 16.31 19.93
C ASP A 105 7.95 16.97 19.06
N GLY A 106 7.54 17.91 18.21
CA GLY A 106 8.42 18.65 17.31
C GLY A 106 8.73 17.96 15.96
N GLN A 107 8.24 16.74 15.70
CA GLN A 107 8.42 16.09 14.42
C GLN A 107 7.28 16.42 13.44
N THR A 108 7.63 16.70 12.20
CA THR A 108 6.66 16.89 11.12
C THR A 108 6.27 15.56 10.48
N LEU A 109 4.99 15.41 10.14
CA LEU A 109 4.49 14.25 9.43
C LEU A 109 5.16 14.10 8.06
N SER A 110 5.68 12.90 7.75
CA SER A 110 6.20 12.64 6.41
C SER A 110 5.07 12.42 5.40
N GLU A 111 5.31 12.77 4.11
CA GLU A 111 4.36 12.51 3.02
C GLU A 111 4.01 11.02 2.90
N SER A 112 4.96 10.13 3.17
CA SER A 112 4.76 8.68 3.16
C SER A 112 3.84 8.23 4.28
N ALA A 113 3.96 8.77 5.48
CA ALA A 113 3.09 8.46 6.61
C ALA A 113 1.63 8.88 6.32
N VAL A 114 1.44 10.10 5.82
CA VAL A 114 0.12 10.58 5.37
C VAL A 114 -0.46 9.69 4.27
N HIS A 115 0.38 9.22 3.33
CA HIS A 115 -0.06 8.31 2.27
C HIS A 115 -0.56 6.97 2.83
N GLU A 116 0.18 6.33 3.73
CA GLU A 116 -0.19 5.05 4.33
C GLU A 116 -1.43 5.21 5.24
N ALA A 117 -1.53 6.27 6.04
CA ALA A 117 -2.74 6.57 6.81
C ALA A 117 -3.97 6.68 5.90
N ARG A 118 -3.89 7.44 4.81
CA ARG A 118 -4.99 7.57 3.83
C ARG A 118 -5.36 6.25 3.16
N LYS A 119 -4.38 5.38 2.93
CA LYS A 119 -4.60 4.04 2.37
C LYS A 119 -5.34 3.17 3.38
N ALA A 120 -4.93 3.18 4.64
CA ALA A 120 -5.60 2.50 5.74
C ALA A 120 -7.06 2.98 5.90
N LEU A 121 -7.31 4.30 5.89
CA LEU A 121 -8.66 4.87 5.93
C LEU A 121 -9.57 4.41 4.77
N LYS A 122 -9.03 4.29 3.56
CA LYS A 122 -9.79 3.77 2.41
C LYS A 122 -10.14 2.30 2.58
N ARG A 123 -9.24 1.50 3.15
CA ARG A 123 -9.42 0.09 3.46
C ARG A 123 -10.47 -0.08 4.56
N LEU A 124 -10.38 0.69 5.64
CA LEU A 124 -11.38 0.72 6.72
C LEU A 124 -12.78 1.05 6.20
N ARG A 125 -12.91 2.07 5.36
CA ARG A 125 -14.20 2.41 4.76
C ARG A 125 -14.76 1.33 3.84
N ALA A 126 -13.91 0.53 3.23
CA ALA A 126 -14.36 -0.65 2.48
C ALA A 126 -14.81 -1.77 3.41
N LEU A 127 -14.08 -1.98 4.52
CA LEU A 127 -14.43 -2.95 5.56
C LEU A 127 -15.79 -2.65 6.19
N ILE A 128 -15.99 -1.45 6.75
CA ILE A 128 -17.27 -1.11 7.40
C ILE A 128 -18.45 -1.16 6.42
N ARG A 129 -18.20 -0.92 5.12
CA ARG A 129 -19.23 -1.07 4.08
C ARG A 129 -19.52 -2.55 3.77
N LEU A 130 -18.56 -3.42 3.98
CA LEU A 130 -18.75 -4.86 3.89
C LEU A 130 -19.55 -5.37 5.10
N LEU A 131 -19.36 -4.74 6.26
CA LEU A 131 -19.99 -5.05 7.53
C LEU A 131 -21.27 -4.22 7.80
N GLU A 132 -21.78 -3.47 6.81
CA GLU A 132 -22.92 -2.54 6.97
C GLU A 132 -24.16 -3.22 7.59
N ASP A 133 -24.43 -4.49 7.21
CA ASP A 133 -25.56 -5.26 7.72
C ASP A 133 -25.32 -5.79 9.15
N GLU A 134 -24.06 -6.07 9.49
CA GLU A 134 -23.67 -6.58 10.81
C GLU A 134 -23.59 -5.43 11.84
N LEU A 135 -23.05 -4.28 11.45
CA LEU A 135 -22.89 -3.11 12.33
C LEU A 135 -24.20 -2.35 12.55
N GLY A 136 -25.16 -2.50 11.66
CA GLY A 136 -26.37 -1.69 11.62
C GLY A 136 -26.15 -0.31 11.01
N GLY A 137 -27.23 0.28 10.46
CA GLY A 137 -27.17 1.52 9.68
C GLY A 137 -26.64 2.73 10.44
N GLN A 138 -26.95 2.88 11.72
CA GLN A 138 -26.51 4.02 12.53
C GLN A 138 -25.00 3.97 12.80
N VAL A 139 -24.47 2.83 13.26
CA VAL A 139 -23.02 2.65 13.50
C VAL A 139 -22.25 2.81 12.20
N PHE A 140 -22.71 2.16 11.13
CA PHE A 140 -22.10 2.33 9.80
C PHE A 140 -22.06 3.80 9.34
N ALA A 141 -23.17 4.54 9.48
CA ALA A 141 -23.24 5.94 9.03
C ALA A 141 -22.26 6.82 9.81
N ARG A 142 -22.24 6.68 11.15
CA ARG A 142 -21.33 7.41 12.05
C ARG A 142 -19.87 7.15 11.71
N GLU A 143 -19.45 5.89 11.72
CA GLU A 143 -18.03 5.55 11.51
C GLU A 143 -17.58 5.88 10.07
N ASN A 144 -18.43 5.66 9.06
CA ASN A 144 -18.11 6.05 7.69
C ASN A 144 -18.00 7.58 7.51
N ALA A 145 -18.74 8.38 8.28
CA ALA A 145 -18.63 9.84 8.26
C ALA A 145 -17.29 10.29 8.83
N VAL A 146 -16.91 9.79 10.01
CA VAL A 146 -15.62 10.09 10.67
C VAL A 146 -14.46 9.70 9.77
N LEU A 147 -14.40 8.45 9.30
CA LEU A 147 -13.32 7.97 8.43
C LEU A 147 -13.25 8.70 7.08
N ARG A 148 -14.40 9.20 6.57
CA ARG A 148 -14.44 10.02 5.36
C ARG A 148 -13.84 11.38 5.61
N GLU A 149 -14.18 12.00 6.74
CA GLU A 149 -13.73 13.33 7.09
C GLU A 149 -12.23 13.35 7.38
N ALA A 150 -11.73 12.44 8.22
CA ALA A 150 -10.30 12.26 8.44
C ALA A 150 -9.53 12.06 7.13
N GLY A 151 -10.05 11.22 6.20
CA GLY A 151 -9.43 11.04 4.89
C GLY A 151 -9.49 12.28 3.99
N ARG A 152 -10.46 13.17 4.14
CA ARG A 152 -10.60 14.44 3.42
C ARG A 152 -9.56 15.46 3.89
N ARG A 153 -9.42 15.61 5.20
CA ARG A 153 -8.43 16.51 5.82
C ARG A 153 -7.00 16.18 5.36
N LEU A 154 -6.67 14.90 5.23
CA LEU A 154 -5.37 14.42 4.77
C LEU A 154 -5.19 14.44 3.24
N SER A 155 -6.07 15.10 2.43
CA SER A 155 -6.04 14.88 0.98
C SER A 155 -5.22 15.90 0.19
N ALA A 156 -5.06 17.13 0.67
CA ALA A 156 -4.57 18.27 -0.11
C ALA A 156 -3.15 18.05 -0.69
N ALA A 157 -2.19 17.68 0.15
CA ALA A 157 -0.79 17.46 -0.27
C ALA A 157 -0.67 16.36 -1.34
N ARG A 158 -1.38 15.25 -1.17
CA ARG A 158 -1.35 14.14 -2.15
C ARG A 158 -1.99 14.51 -3.48
N ASP A 159 -3.04 15.31 -3.48
CA ASP A 159 -3.71 15.72 -4.72
C ASP A 159 -2.79 16.64 -5.55
N ALA A 160 -2.02 17.54 -4.91
CA ALA A 160 -0.99 18.35 -5.55
C ALA A 160 0.17 17.51 -6.12
N GLU A 161 0.67 16.53 -5.36
CA GLU A 161 1.71 15.59 -5.81
C GLU A 161 1.30 14.81 -7.06
N VAL A 162 0.07 14.26 -7.06
CA VAL A 162 -0.44 13.47 -8.21
C VAL A 162 -0.49 14.31 -9.49
N ILE A 163 -0.81 15.60 -9.41
CA ILE A 163 -0.85 16.49 -10.56
C ILE A 163 0.55 16.67 -11.16
N VAL A 164 1.56 16.91 -10.33
CA VAL A 164 2.97 17.02 -10.76
C VAL A 164 3.43 15.73 -11.43
N ALA A 165 3.26 14.60 -10.75
CA ALA A 165 3.65 13.28 -11.26
C ALA A 165 2.94 12.92 -12.58
N THR A 166 1.66 13.33 -12.75
CA THR A 166 0.91 13.11 -13.98
C THR A 166 1.45 13.94 -15.15
N LEU A 167 1.87 15.19 -14.90
CA LEU A 167 2.53 16.01 -15.92
C LEU A 167 3.88 15.42 -16.30
N GLU A 168 4.69 15.01 -15.33
CA GLU A 168 5.99 14.38 -15.57
C GLU A 168 5.86 13.07 -16.36
N ASP A 169 4.87 12.22 -16.05
CA ASP A 169 4.59 11.01 -16.85
C ASP A 169 4.24 11.37 -18.31
N LEU A 170 3.46 12.42 -18.51
CA LEU A 170 3.13 12.89 -19.85
C LEU A 170 4.36 13.42 -20.60
N MET A 171 5.25 14.15 -19.94
CA MET A 171 6.51 14.65 -20.51
C MET A 171 7.44 13.51 -20.88
N ARG A 172 7.63 12.51 -20.02
CA ARG A 172 8.42 11.30 -20.31
C ARG A 172 7.89 10.51 -21.51
N ARG A 173 6.59 10.47 -21.70
CA ARG A 173 5.96 9.75 -22.82
C ARG A 173 5.99 10.49 -24.15
N HIS A 174 6.19 11.80 -24.12
CA HIS A 174 6.15 12.67 -25.29
C HIS A 174 7.30 13.68 -25.28
N PRO A 175 8.57 13.21 -25.20
CA PRO A 175 9.71 14.10 -25.08
C PRO A 175 9.83 15.03 -26.31
N GLY A 176 9.68 14.52 -27.53
CA GLY A 176 9.76 15.31 -28.75
C GLY A 176 8.69 16.40 -28.87
N GLU A 177 7.51 16.20 -28.29
CA GLU A 177 6.43 17.20 -28.35
C GLU A 177 6.46 18.22 -27.20
N LEU A 178 7.06 17.87 -26.05
CA LEU A 178 6.93 18.63 -24.80
C LEU A 178 8.27 19.15 -24.23
N ALA A 179 9.39 18.45 -24.41
CA ALA A 179 10.66 18.77 -23.73
C ALA A 179 11.18 20.19 -24.02
N HIS A 180 11.04 20.66 -25.27
CA HIS A 180 11.55 21.96 -25.70
C HIS A 180 10.57 23.13 -25.51
N ARG A 181 9.38 22.87 -24.95
CA ARG A 181 8.38 23.93 -24.77
C ARG A 181 8.59 24.69 -23.48
N ARG A 182 9.09 25.90 -23.52
CA ARG A 182 9.26 26.78 -22.36
C ARG A 182 7.99 26.89 -21.50
N GLY A 183 6.79 26.86 -22.11
CA GLY A 183 5.51 26.88 -21.39
C GLY A 183 5.22 25.61 -20.59
N VAL A 184 5.76 24.44 -20.97
CA VAL A 184 5.66 23.20 -20.18
C VAL A 184 6.56 23.28 -18.95
N VAL A 185 7.79 23.79 -19.14
CA VAL A 185 8.76 23.97 -18.03
C VAL A 185 8.20 24.94 -16.99
N ARG A 186 7.63 26.09 -17.43
CA ARG A 186 6.99 27.06 -16.52
C ARG A 186 5.80 26.45 -15.78
N LEU A 187 4.93 25.73 -16.48
CA LEU A 187 3.79 25.06 -15.85
C LEU A 187 4.25 24.00 -14.81
N HIS A 188 5.28 23.21 -15.13
CA HIS A 188 5.85 22.24 -14.22
C HIS A 188 6.42 22.92 -12.95
N ALA A 189 7.18 24.00 -13.12
CA ALA A 189 7.72 24.78 -12.01
C ALA A 189 6.59 25.36 -11.13
N ALA A 190 5.55 25.93 -11.73
CA ALA A 190 4.40 26.48 -11.01
C ALA A 190 3.64 25.40 -10.21
N LEU A 191 3.42 24.21 -10.80
CA LEU A 191 2.77 23.11 -10.11
C LEU A 191 3.63 22.54 -8.97
N ARG A 192 4.95 22.48 -9.12
CA ARG A 192 5.88 22.09 -8.04
C ARG A 192 5.87 23.11 -6.90
N ALA A 193 5.90 24.40 -7.20
CA ALA A 193 5.82 25.45 -6.19
C ALA A 193 4.46 25.42 -5.46
N GLU A 194 3.37 25.13 -6.17
CA GLU A 194 2.05 24.94 -5.55
C GLU A 194 2.05 23.70 -4.64
N ARG A 195 2.60 22.58 -5.09
CA ARG A 195 2.76 21.38 -4.26
C ARG A 195 3.54 21.68 -2.99
N GLU A 196 4.68 22.36 -3.10
CA GLU A 196 5.52 22.71 -1.95
C GLU A 196 4.74 23.53 -0.92
N ARG A 197 4.05 24.59 -1.38
CA ARG A 197 3.21 25.41 -0.50
C ARG A 197 2.11 24.60 0.20
N VAL A 198 1.41 23.73 -0.55
CA VAL A 198 0.34 22.89 0.02
C VAL A 198 0.91 21.89 1.02
N VAL A 199 2.08 21.30 0.76
CA VAL A 199 2.76 20.39 1.67
C VAL A 199 3.14 21.16 2.96
N GLN A 200 3.80 22.30 2.83
CA GLN A 200 4.19 23.14 3.98
C GLN A 200 2.97 23.55 4.81
N GLN A 201 1.90 24.00 4.18
CA GLN A 201 0.66 24.36 4.87
C GLN A 201 0.03 23.14 5.58
N SER A 202 0.00 21.99 4.95
CA SER A 202 -0.58 20.75 5.51
C SER A 202 0.26 20.18 6.66
N LEU A 203 1.57 20.44 6.65
CA LEU A 203 2.50 20.01 7.71
C LEU A 203 2.57 21.03 8.87
N ALA A 204 2.47 22.33 8.55
CA ALA A 204 2.43 23.39 9.55
C ALA A 204 1.12 23.40 10.35
N ASP A 205 0.00 22.97 9.74
CA ASP A 205 -1.28 22.80 10.41
C ASP A 205 -1.33 21.44 11.15
N GLY A 206 -0.53 21.32 12.20
CA GLY A 206 -0.51 20.16 13.10
C GLY A 206 -1.88 19.84 13.70
N SER A 207 -2.77 20.83 13.82
CA SER A 207 -4.13 20.67 14.35
C SER A 207 -4.95 19.68 13.51
N THR A 208 -4.89 19.77 12.19
CA THR A 208 -5.63 18.90 11.26
C THR A 208 -5.25 17.42 11.41
N ALA A 209 -3.98 17.13 11.67
CA ALA A 209 -3.51 15.76 11.88
C ALA A 209 -3.84 15.26 13.30
N ALA A 210 -3.71 16.13 14.31
CA ALA A 210 -4.08 15.83 15.70
C ALA A 210 -5.59 15.53 15.82
N ASP A 211 -6.43 16.36 15.24
CA ASP A 211 -7.89 16.13 15.19
C ASP A 211 -8.23 14.78 14.54
N ALA A 212 -7.61 14.47 13.38
CA ALA A 212 -7.80 13.21 12.70
C ALA A 212 -7.33 12.03 13.57
N LEU A 213 -6.23 12.18 14.28
CA LEU A 213 -5.69 11.17 15.20
C LEU A 213 -6.66 10.89 16.35
N ASP A 214 -7.21 11.92 16.99
CA ASP A 214 -8.16 11.76 18.11
C ASP A 214 -9.48 11.16 17.66
N GLU A 215 -9.99 11.57 16.50
CA GLU A 215 -11.15 10.94 15.87
C GLU A 215 -10.91 9.45 15.63
N LEU A 216 -9.74 9.06 15.11
CA LEU A 216 -9.39 7.66 14.85
C LEU A 216 -9.21 6.85 16.13
N ARG A 217 -8.64 7.42 17.18
CA ARG A 217 -8.59 6.81 18.52
C ARG A 217 -10.01 6.55 19.05
N GLY A 218 -10.92 7.49 18.83
CA GLY A 218 -12.34 7.32 19.14
C GLY A 218 -12.99 6.17 18.37
N VAL A 219 -12.76 6.10 17.05
CA VAL A 219 -13.25 4.98 16.22
C VAL A 219 -12.68 3.64 16.73
N ARG A 220 -11.38 3.61 17.08
CA ARG A 220 -10.71 2.40 17.58
C ARG A 220 -11.34 1.88 18.88
N ARG A 221 -11.59 2.78 19.85
CA ARG A 221 -12.27 2.38 21.10
C ARG A 221 -13.64 1.79 20.83
N ARG A 222 -14.43 2.39 19.93
CA ARG A 222 -15.76 1.85 19.57
C ARG A 222 -15.67 0.57 18.75
N ALA A 223 -14.66 0.42 17.92
CA ALA A 223 -14.45 -0.78 17.09
C ALA A 223 -14.13 -2.03 17.92
N MET A 224 -13.55 -1.89 19.10
CA MET A 224 -13.35 -3.00 20.05
C MET A 224 -14.67 -3.56 20.59
N ALA A 225 -15.74 -2.79 20.57
CA ALA A 225 -17.09 -3.21 20.98
C ALA A 225 -17.95 -3.66 19.78
N TRP A 226 -17.42 -3.73 18.54
CA TRP A 226 -18.17 -4.29 17.43
C TRP A 226 -18.32 -5.79 17.61
N SER A 227 -19.54 -6.25 17.78
CA SER A 227 -19.87 -7.65 17.80
C SER A 227 -20.28 -8.08 16.40
N LEU A 228 -19.44 -8.88 15.74
CA LEU A 228 -19.81 -9.52 14.49
C LEU A 228 -20.52 -10.82 14.79
N SER A 229 -21.62 -11.09 14.10
CA SER A 229 -22.40 -12.30 14.32
C SER A 229 -21.56 -13.56 14.09
N ASP A 230 -21.81 -14.59 14.90
CA ASP A 230 -21.17 -15.92 14.78
C ASP A 230 -21.61 -16.70 13.52
N ARG A 231 -22.22 -16.01 12.55
CA ARG A 231 -22.57 -16.66 11.28
C ARG A 231 -21.31 -17.19 10.62
N PRO A 232 -21.16 -18.51 10.52
CA PRO A 232 -19.95 -19.09 9.97
C PRO A 232 -19.83 -18.78 8.48
N GLY A 233 -18.69 -18.19 8.10
CA GLY A 233 -18.29 -18.09 6.71
C GLY A 233 -18.78 -16.86 5.96
N ILE A 234 -18.71 -16.95 4.64
CA ILE A 234 -18.91 -15.82 3.68
C ILE A 234 -20.38 -15.34 3.63
N GLU A 235 -21.30 -16.13 4.17
CA GLU A 235 -22.73 -15.85 4.18
C GLU A 235 -23.06 -14.56 4.93
N ALA A 236 -22.31 -14.23 5.98
CA ALA A 236 -22.47 -13.00 6.76
C ALA A 236 -22.26 -11.73 5.88
N VAL A 237 -21.29 -11.77 4.97
CA VAL A 237 -20.93 -10.61 4.11
C VAL A 237 -21.42 -10.74 2.67
N GLU A 238 -22.06 -11.86 2.29
CA GLU A 238 -22.54 -12.08 0.91
C GLU A 238 -23.53 -11.01 0.45
N PRO A 239 -24.52 -10.56 1.24
CA PRO A 239 -25.46 -9.51 0.83
C PRO A 239 -24.72 -8.20 0.50
N ALA A 240 -23.76 -7.80 1.33
CA ALA A 240 -22.95 -6.61 1.14
C ALA A 240 -22.07 -6.73 -0.13
N LEU A 241 -21.42 -7.87 -0.34
CA LEU A 241 -20.65 -8.15 -1.57
C LEU A 241 -21.51 -8.07 -2.83
N LYS A 242 -22.70 -8.65 -2.80
CA LYS A 242 -23.68 -8.59 -3.90
C LYS A 242 -24.07 -7.15 -4.19
N ARG A 243 -24.31 -6.32 -3.15
CA ARG A 243 -24.59 -4.88 -3.30
C ARG A 243 -23.38 -4.13 -3.86
N LEU A 244 -22.16 -4.35 -3.37
CA LEU A 244 -20.93 -3.72 -3.85
C LEU A 244 -20.71 -4.00 -5.34
N TYR A 245 -20.76 -5.28 -5.72
CA TYR A 245 -20.62 -5.68 -7.12
C TYR A 245 -21.74 -5.09 -8.00
N GLY A 246 -22.98 -5.13 -7.54
CA GLY A 246 -24.14 -4.58 -8.24
C GLY A 246 -24.03 -3.08 -8.47
N ARG A 247 -23.61 -2.31 -7.46
CA ARG A 247 -23.32 -0.87 -7.57
C ARG A 247 -22.20 -0.60 -8.60
N GLY A 248 -21.12 -1.37 -8.56
CA GLY A 248 -20.03 -1.28 -9.55
C GLY A 248 -20.49 -1.56 -10.97
N ARG A 249 -21.28 -2.61 -11.16
CA ARG A 249 -21.85 -2.99 -12.46
C ARG A 249 -22.80 -1.92 -13.02
N ARG A 250 -23.64 -1.30 -12.19
CA ARG A 250 -24.50 -0.20 -12.64
C ARG A 250 -23.69 1.03 -13.08
N ARG A 251 -22.62 1.39 -12.32
CA ARG A 251 -21.74 2.51 -12.70
C ARG A 251 -20.94 2.21 -13.96
N TYR A 252 -20.47 0.97 -14.14
CA TYR A 252 -19.87 0.53 -15.40
C TYR A 252 -20.81 0.73 -16.59
N ARG A 253 -22.04 0.23 -16.50
CA ARG A 253 -23.06 0.37 -17.57
C ARG A 253 -23.29 1.83 -17.92
N ARG A 254 -23.47 2.70 -16.91
CA ARG A 254 -23.65 4.15 -17.13
C ARG A 254 -22.44 4.79 -17.81
N ALA A 255 -21.22 4.44 -17.41
CA ALA A 255 -19.98 4.92 -18.04
C ALA A 255 -19.82 4.40 -19.48
N ALA A 256 -20.29 3.18 -19.78
CA ALA A 256 -20.25 2.57 -21.11
C ALA A 256 -21.26 3.22 -22.07
N LEU A 257 -22.45 3.57 -21.59
CA LEU A 257 -23.48 4.27 -22.37
C LEU A 257 -23.09 5.71 -22.71
N GLY A 258 -22.20 6.33 -21.93
CA GLY A 258 -21.68 7.67 -22.22
C GLY A 258 -22.67 8.82 -21.99
N SER A 259 -23.81 8.57 -21.31
CA SER A 259 -24.80 9.60 -20.99
C SER A 259 -24.29 10.57 -19.92
N GLY A 260 -24.47 11.86 -20.12
CA GLY A 260 -24.07 12.94 -19.21
C GLY A 260 -22.57 13.18 -19.18
N SER A 261 -22.07 13.81 -18.10
CA SER A 261 -20.63 14.07 -17.93
C SER A 261 -19.85 12.76 -17.78
N ARG A 262 -19.14 12.40 -18.85
CA ARG A 262 -18.31 11.18 -18.91
C ARG A 262 -17.25 11.14 -17.82
N THR A 263 -16.65 12.27 -17.46
CA THR A 263 -15.65 12.36 -16.39
C THR A 263 -16.26 12.02 -15.03
N LEU A 264 -17.45 12.55 -14.72
CA LEU A 264 -18.16 12.24 -13.48
C LEU A 264 -18.60 10.77 -13.42
N ALA A 265 -19.07 10.21 -14.54
CA ALA A 265 -19.47 8.81 -14.62
C ALA A 265 -18.29 7.86 -14.36
N LEU A 266 -17.12 8.13 -14.96
CA LEU A 266 -15.89 7.36 -14.75
C LEU A 266 -15.36 7.50 -13.32
N HIS A 267 -15.40 8.70 -12.74
CA HIS A 267 -15.01 8.92 -11.35
C HIS A 267 -15.92 8.17 -10.36
N ALA A 268 -17.24 8.22 -10.57
CA ALA A 268 -18.18 7.47 -9.77
C ALA A 268 -17.97 5.95 -9.89
N TRP A 269 -17.62 5.47 -11.09
CA TRP A 269 -17.28 4.07 -11.31
C TRP A 269 -15.95 3.68 -10.64
N ARG A 270 -14.89 4.50 -10.74
CA ARG A 270 -13.60 4.29 -10.05
C ARG A 270 -13.79 4.06 -8.55
N LYS A 271 -14.63 4.86 -7.88
CA LYS A 271 -14.94 4.67 -6.45
C LYS A 271 -15.49 3.27 -6.17
N ARG A 272 -16.43 2.78 -6.99
CA ARG A 272 -17.03 1.44 -6.80
C ARG A 272 -16.07 0.30 -7.12
N VAL A 273 -15.16 0.48 -8.08
CA VAL A 273 -14.11 -0.49 -8.39
C VAL A 273 -13.13 -0.63 -7.24
N LYS A 274 -12.69 0.49 -6.63
CA LYS A 274 -11.79 0.47 -5.46
C LYS A 274 -12.46 -0.18 -4.24
N GLU A 275 -13.75 0.05 -4.01
CA GLU A 275 -14.49 -0.62 -2.94
C GLU A 275 -14.54 -2.14 -3.15
N LEU A 276 -14.84 -2.59 -4.37
CA LEU A 276 -14.85 -4.01 -4.70
C LEU A 276 -13.44 -4.64 -4.59
N ARG A 277 -12.40 -3.91 -5.01
CA ARG A 277 -11.01 -4.33 -4.85
C ARG A 277 -10.69 -4.61 -3.39
N TYR A 278 -10.87 -3.63 -2.52
CA TYR A 278 -10.55 -3.78 -1.11
C TYR A 278 -11.37 -4.89 -0.43
N ALA A 279 -12.67 -5.00 -0.74
CA ALA A 279 -13.48 -6.10 -0.24
C ALA A 279 -12.97 -7.48 -0.70
N ALA A 280 -12.52 -7.59 -1.94
CA ALA A 280 -11.95 -8.83 -2.45
C ALA A 280 -10.56 -9.13 -1.90
N GLU A 281 -9.72 -8.10 -1.67
CA GLU A 281 -8.40 -8.25 -1.02
C GLU A 281 -8.54 -8.75 0.43
N MET A 282 -9.47 -8.18 1.20
CA MET A 282 -9.73 -8.64 2.58
C MET A 282 -10.13 -10.11 2.64
N LEU A 283 -10.95 -10.55 1.71
CA LEU A 283 -11.49 -11.92 1.66
C LEU A 283 -10.57 -12.91 0.94
N ASP A 284 -9.43 -12.45 0.39
CA ASP A 284 -8.42 -13.33 -0.18
C ASP A 284 -7.66 -14.06 0.94
N ARG A 285 -7.54 -15.39 0.82
CA ARG A 285 -6.77 -16.20 1.76
C ARG A 285 -5.34 -16.35 1.26
N ALA A 286 -4.38 -15.87 2.05
CA ALA A 286 -2.98 -15.80 1.68
C ALA A 286 -2.28 -17.18 1.47
N ASP A 287 -2.87 -18.26 2.02
CA ASP A 287 -2.28 -19.61 2.09
C ASP A 287 -2.30 -20.42 0.78
N LEU A 288 -2.96 -19.89 -0.26
CA LEU A 288 -3.11 -20.63 -1.52
C LEU A 288 -1.86 -20.63 -2.41
N ASP A 289 -0.89 -19.75 -2.15
CA ASP A 289 0.35 -19.66 -2.94
C ASP A 289 1.52 -20.48 -2.36
N ASP A 290 1.63 -20.56 -1.02
CA ASP A 290 2.77 -21.23 -0.36
C ASP A 290 2.78 -22.75 -0.54
N ARG A 291 1.60 -23.36 -0.68
CA ARG A 291 1.49 -24.84 -0.86
C ARG A 291 1.92 -25.34 -2.23
N ASP A 292 2.04 -24.46 -3.22
CA ASP A 292 2.39 -24.82 -4.59
C ASP A 292 3.87 -24.70 -4.90
N GLY A 293 4.57 -23.74 -4.31
CA GLY A 293 6.04 -23.63 -4.37
C GLY A 293 6.72 -24.82 -3.73
N ALA A 294 6.18 -25.30 -2.59
CA ALA A 294 6.72 -26.45 -1.86
C ALA A 294 6.41 -27.82 -2.52
N ARG A 295 5.34 -27.91 -3.32
CA ARG A 295 5.00 -29.15 -4.04
C ARG A 295 5.62 -29.26 -5.43
N ALA A 296 5.85 -28.14 -6.11
CA ALA A 296 6.53 -28.14 -7.42
C ALA A 296 8.01 -28.54 -7.31
N SER A 297 8.65 -28.31 -6.15
CA SER A 297 10.02 -28.71 -5.89
C SER A 297 10.18 -30.18 -5.44
N ARG A 298 9.08 -30.91 -5.26
CA ARG A 298 9.08 -32.34 -4.85
C ARG A 298 8.47 -33.24 -5.93
N THR A 299 8.80 -33.07 -7.19
CA THR A 299 8.63 -34.14 -8.19
C THR A 299 9.83 -35.08 -8.09
N PRO A 300 9.66 -36.34 -7.66
CA PRO A 300 10.74 -37.31 -7.77
C PRO A 300 11.00 -37.55 -9.26
N HIS A 301 12.19 -37.19 -9.71
CA HIS A 301 12.71 -37.68 -10.96
C HIS A 301 12.81 -39.23 -10.87
N GLY A 302 12.11 -39.90 -11.72
CA GLY A 302 12.31 -41.33 -11.96
C GLY A 302 11.18 -42.25 -11.52
N LEU A 303 10.09 -42.28 -12.31
CA LEU A 303 9.27 -43.47 -12.48
C LEU A 303 8.79 -43.49 -13.92
N THR A 304 9.32 -44.41 -14.67
CA THR A 304 8.83 -44.84 -16.00
C THR A 304 7.33 -45.17 -15.95
N PRO A 305 6.54 -44.84 -16.97
CA PRO A 305 5.11 -45.12 -16.96
C PRO A 305 4.87 -46.60 -17.22
N VAL A 306 4.57 -47.34 -16.15
CA VAL A 306 3.99 -48.67 -16.29
C VAL A 306 2.57 -48.51 -16.89
N ARG A 307 2.31 -49.19 -18.00
CA ARG A 307 0.99 -49.34 -18.65
C ARG A 307 0.00 -49.98 -17.67
N ALA A 308 -0.71 -49.17 -16.87
CA ALA A 308 -1.80 -49.64 -16.03
C ALA A 308 -3.14 -49.35 -16.72
N GLY A 309 -4.04 -50.35 -16.68
CA GLY A 309 -5.28 -50.43 -17.43
C GLY A 309 -6.17 -49.17 -17.42
N GLY A 310 -6.85 -48.92 -18.52
CA GLY A 310 -7.59 -47.69 -18.87
C GLY A 310 -8.58 -47.16 -17.85
N LYS A 311 -9.05 -47.94 -16.87
CA LYS A 311 -9.96 -47.49 -15.78
C LYS A 311 -9.24 -46.67 -14.69
N LEU A 312 -8.00 -47.02 -14.34
CA LEU A 312 -7.18 -46.30 -13.38
C LEU A 312 -6.74 -44.91 -13.91
N VAL A 313 -6.36 -44.87 -15.20
CA VAL A 313 -6.00 -43.61 -15.88
C VAL A 313 -7.20 -42.65 -15.97
N ARG A 314 -8.40 -43.14 -16.24
CA ARG A 314 -9.65 -42.35 -16.25
C ARG A 314 -10.00 -41.81 -14.85
N ARG A 315 -9.83 -42.58 -13.76
CA ARG A 315 -10.05 -42.16 -12.39
C ARG A 315 -9.02 -41.08 -11.98
N GLY A 316 -7.76 -41.24 -12.33
CA GLY A 316 -6.71 -40.23 -12.09
C GLY A 316 -6.97 -38.91 -12.83
N ARG A 317 -7.40 -38.95 -14.11
CA ARG A 317 -7.81 -37.77 -14.88
C ARG A 317 -9.03 -37.06 -14.27
N LYS A 318 -10.05 -37.81 -13.81
CA LYS A 318 -11.21 -37.24 -13.13
C LYS A 318 -10.80 -36.55 -11.79
N ARG A 319 -9.92 -37.17 -10.98
CA ARG A 319 -9.40 -36.60 -9.74
C ARG A 319 -8.60 -35.30 -10.01
N ARG A 320 -7.67 -35.31 -10.97
CA ARG A 320 -6.90 -34.14 -11.39
C ARG A 320 -7.80 -33.01 -11.92
N ARG A 321 -8.81 -33.29 -12.73
CA ARG A 321 -9.80 -32.31 -13.21
C ARG A 321 -10.62 -31.72 -12.04
N LYS A 322 -11.04 -32.54 -11.10
CA LYS A 322 -11.78 -32.08 -9.88
C LYS A 322 -10.91 -31.18 -9.00
N GLN A 323 -9.65 -31.56 -8.80
CA GLN A 323 -8.69 -30.76 -8.02
C GLN A 323 -8.37 -29.44 -8.73
N ALA A 324 -8.09 -29.44 -10.03
CA ALA A 324 -7.87 -28.23 -10.81
C ALA A 324 -9.09 -27.29 -10.81
N ARG A 325 -10.31 -27.87 -10.85
CA ARG A 325 -11.54 -27.09 -10.71
C ARG A 325 -11.64 -26.45 -9.34
N ARG A 326 -11.43 -27.20 -8.22
CA ARG A 326 -11.46 -26.68 -6.86
C ARG A 326 -10.44 -25.56 -6.69
N ARG A 327 -9.19 -25.74 -7.17
CA ARG A 327 -8.16 -24.71 -7.16
C ARG A 327 -8.57 -23.46 -7.93
N ARG A 328 -9.14 -23.60 -9.13
CA ARG A 328 -9.69 -22.46 -9.89
C ARG A 328 -10.85 -21.78 -9.18
N GLU A 329 -11.60 -22.47 -8.37
CA GLU A 329 -12.67 -21.93 -7.54
C GLU A 329 -12.08 -21.18 -6.36
N ALA A 330 -11.17 -21.76 -5.59
CA ALA A 330 -10.50 -21.11 -4.47
C ALA A 330 -9.81 -19.78 -4.87
N LEU A 331 -9.16 -19.74 -6.02
CA LEU A 331 -8.51 -18.52 -6.55
C LEU A 331 -9.48 -17.49 -7.16
N TYR A 332 -10.80 -17.68 -7.05
CA TYR A 332 -11.75 -16.78 -7.72
C TYR A 332 -11.73 -15.37 -7.11
N ILE A 333 -11.69 -15.27 -5.79
CA ILE A 333 -11.68 -13.98 -5.05
C ILE A 333 -10.41 -13.21 -5.40
N ARG A 334 -9.24 -13.86 -5.37
CA ARG A 334 -7.95 -13.28 -5.79
C ARG A 334 -7.98 -12.72 -7.21
N ARG A 335 -8.58 -13.46 -8.15
CA ARG A 335 -8.75 -12.96 -9.52
C ARG A 335 -9.68 -11.76 -9.61
N VAL A 336 -10.69 -11.67 -8.76
CA VAL A 336 -11.57 -10.49 -8.69
C VAL A 336 -10.79 -9.30 -8.13
N ALA A 337 -10.03 -9.48 -7.05
CA ALA A 337 -9.18 -8.45 -6.47
C ALA A 337 -8.19 -7.89 -7.50
N ARG A 338 -7.41 -8.76 -8.15
CA ARG A 338 -6.44 -8.37 -9.19
C ARG A 338 -7.09 -7.61 -10.36
N ARG A 339 -8.20 -8.12 -10.90
CA ARG A 339 -8.90 -7.42 -12.00
C ARG A 339 -9.49 -6.08 -11.57
N ALA A 340 -9.99 -5.99 -10.35
CA ALA A 340 -10.49 -4.73 -9.82
C ALA A 340 -9.34 -3.74 -9.57
N ASP A 341 -8.15 -4.22 -9.21
CA ASP A 341 -6.95 -3.42 -9.09
C ASP A 341 -6.50 -2.87 -10.45
N GLU A 342 -6.26 -3.75 -11.43
CA GLU A 342 -5.86 -3.37 -12.80
C GLU A 342 -6.84 -2.34 -13.40
N LEU A 343 -8.14 -2.54 -13.22
CA LEU A 343 -9.16 -1.59 -13.64
C LEU A 343 -9.13 -0.29 -12.84
N GLY A 344 -8.85 -0.38 -11.54
CA GLY A 344 -8.70 0.76 -10.63
C GLY A 344 -7.56 1.68 -11.04
N GLU A 345 -6.44 1.12 -11.48
CA GLU A 345 -5.28 1.87 -12.00
C GLU A 345 -5.59 2.56 -13.33
N LEU A 346 -6.28 1.88 -14.27
CA LEU A 346 -6.69 2.50 -15.53
C LEU A 346 -7.64 3.70 -15.32
N LEU A 347 -8.60 3.55 -14.40
CA LEU A 347 -9.54 4.61 -14.04
C LEU A 347 -8.87 5.69 -13.19
N GLY A 348 -7.82 5.34 -12.43
CA GLY A 348 -6.96 6.26 -11.70
C GLY A 348 -6.23 7.20 -12.66
N ALA A 349 -5.45 6.62 -13.55
CA ALA A 349 -4.69 7.39 -14.54
C ALA A 349 -5.60 8.26 -15.46
N GLU A 350 -6.80 7.78 -15.78
CA GLU A 350 -7.77 8.59 -16.54
C GLU A 350 -8.26 9.80 -15.76
N HIS A 351 -8.54 9.60 -14.45
CA HIS A 351 -8.98 10.67 -13.55
C HIS A 351 -7.88 11.71 -13.32
N ASP A 352 -6.65 11.27 -13.07
CA ASP A 352 -5.51 12.14 -12.80
C ASP A 352 -5.20 13.03 -14.02
N LEU A 353 -5.30 12.48 -15.24
CA LEU A 353 -5.26 13.26 -16.47
C LEU A 353 -6.45 14.22 -16.64
N ALA A 354 -7.62 13.89 -16.09
CA ALA A 354 -8.76 14.83 -16.11
C ALA A 354 -8.51 16.04 -15.20
N VAL A 355 -7.94 15.79 -14.02
CA VAL A 355 -7.54 16.83 -13.06
C VAL A 355 -6.45 17.71 -13.66
N LEU A 356 -5.39 17.09 -14.22
CA LEU A 356 -4.32 17.83 -14.93
C LEU A 356 -4.89 18.70 -16.06
N ALA A 357 -5.85 18.19 -16.85
CA ALA A 357 -6.49 18.99 -17.89
C ALA A 357 -7.25 20.21 -17.34
N GLY A 358 -7.84 20.08 -16.16
CA GLY A 358 -8.42 21.22 -15.44
C GLY A 358 -7.35 22.25 -15.09
N ARG A 359 -6.27 21.81 -14.45
CA ARG A 359 -5.13 22.69 -14.07
C ARG A 359 -4.50 23.39 -15.27
N VAL A 360 -4.27 22.69 -16.39
CA VAL A 360 -3.74 23.28 -17.64
C VAL A 360 -4.63 24.41 -18.17
N ARG A 361 -5.95 24.35 -17.90
CA ARG A 361 -6.88 25.42 -18.32
C ARG A 361 -6.92 26.59 -17.36
N SER A 362 -6.86 26.34 -16.06
CA SER A 362 -7.06 27.33 -15.00
C SER A 362 -5.79 27.91 -14.40
N GLN A 363 -4.62 27.31 -14.67
CA GLN A 363 -3.37 27.79 -14.07
C GLN A 363 -2.96 29.15 -14.64
N ALA A 364 -2.97 30.14 -13.78
CA ALA A 364 -2.52 31.51 -14.03
C ALA A 364 -1.29 31.83 -13.19
N ASP A 365 -0.49 32.81 -13.60
CA ASP A 365 0.57 33.41 -12.79
C ASP A 365 -0.02 34.42 -11.78
N PRO A 366 0.80 35.00 -10.90
CA PRO A 366 0.33 36.01 -9.93
C PRO A 366 -0.33 37.24 -10.57
N ALA A 367 -0.02 37.52 -11.84
CA ALA A 367 -0.62 38.63 -12.60
C ALA A 367 -1.90 38.22 -13.34
N GLY A 368 -2.39 36.98 -13.13
CA GLY A 368 -3.60 36.46 -13.78
C GLY A 368 -3.39 35.95 -15.20
N ALA A 369 -2.18 36.04 -15.77
CA ALA A 369 -1.91 35.53 -17.11
C ALA A 369 -1.73 34.00 -17.11
N PRO A 370 -2.14 33.29 -18.19
CA PRO A 370 -1.94 31.83 -18.26
C PRO A 370 -0.47 31.44 -18.25
N VAL A 371 -0.03 30.66 -17.25
CA VAL A 371 1.36 30.16 -17.10
C VAL A 371 1.85 29.44 -18.35
N ALA A 372 0.97 28.68 -19.00
CA ALA A 372 1.24 28.05 -20.29
C ALA A 372 0.53 28.82 -21.41
N GLY A 373 1.29 29.39 -22.34
CA GLY A 373 0.76 30.08 -23.50
C GLY A 373 -0.15 29.19 -24.37
N ARG A 374 -1.01 29.82 -25.20
CA ARG A 374 -2.07 29.16 -26.00
C ARG A 374 -1.58 27.92 -26.77
N GLY A 375 -0.42 27.98 -27.43
CA GLY A 375 0.14 26.85 -28.18
C GLY A 375 0.52 25.65 -27.29
N THR A 376 1.15 25.92 -26.15
CA THR A 376 1.51 24.88 -25.16
C THR A 376 0.26 24.23 -24.57
N ARG A 377 -0.73 25.02 -24.15
CA ARG A 377 -2.01 24.52 -23.64
C ARG A 377 -2.70 23.60 -24.63
N ARG A 378 -2.78 24.04 -25.91
CA ARG A 378 -3.40 23.24 -26.99
C ARG A 378 -2.66 21.90 -27.17
N ALA A 379 -1.32 21.89 -27.18
CA ALA A 379 -0.54 20.67 -27.29
C ALA A 379 -0.76 19.72 -26.11
N LEU A 380 -0.67 20.21 -24.88
CA LEU A 380 -0.91 19.41 -23.66
C LEU A 380 -2.34 18.83 -23.66
N LEU A 381 -3.36 19.64 -23.88
CA LEU A 381 -4.75 19.19 -23.88
C LEU A 381 -5.04 18.15 -24.97
N ARG A 382 -4.41 18.26 -26.15
CA ARG A 382 -4.49 17.26 -27.23
C ARG A 382 -3.90 15.91 -26.79
N LEU A 383 -2.70 15.91 -26.18
CA LEU A 383 -2.04 14.71 -25.69
C LEU A 383 -2.82 14.07 -24.54
N ILE A 384 -3.26 14.87 -23.58
CA ILE A 384 -4.12 14.43 -22.49
C ILE A 384 -5.39 13.77 -23.04
N ALA A 385 -6.07 14.41 -23.98
CA ALA A 385 -7.30 13.88 -24.58
C ALA A 385 -7.04 12.54 -25.31
N LYS A 386 -5.92 12.42 -26.06
CA LYS A 386 -5.50 11.18 -26.75
C LYS A 386 -5.28 10.06 -25.74
N ARG A 387 -4.53 10.32 -24.63
CA ARG A 387 -4.24 9.35 -23.59
C ARG A 387 -5.51 8.93 -22.83
N ARG A 388 -6.36 9.89 -22.45
CA ARG A 388 -7.65 9.62 -21.79
C ARG A 388 -8.56 8.73 -22.65
N ARG A 389 -8.66 8.97 -23.96
CA ARG A 389 -9.44 8.12 -24.88
C ARG A 389 -8.92 6.67 -24.89
N ARG A 390 -7.58 6.46 -24.88
CA ARG A 390 -6.97 5.13 -24.83
C ARG A 390 -7.30 4.42 -23.51
N LEU A 391 -7.10 5.08 -22.37
CA LEU A 391 -7.38 4.54 -21.03
C LEU A 391 -8.86 4.18 -20.86
N ARG A 392 -9.76 5.01 -21.33
CA ARG A 392 -11.22 4.74 -21.31
C ARG A 392 -11.57 3.49 -22.08
N ARG A 393 -11.03 3.31 -23.28
CA ARG A 393 -11.27 2.11 -24.09
C ARG A 393 -10.76 0.85 -23.39
N GLN A 394 -9.60 0.92 -22.75
CA GLN A 394 -9.04 -0.18 -21.97
C GLN A 394 -9.89 -0.47 -20.74
N ALA A 395 -10.24 0.55 -19.95
CA ALA A 395 -11.08 0.42 -18.76
C ALA A 395 -12.46 -0.19 -19.08
N LEU A 396 -13.10 0.24 -20.16
CA LEU A 396 -14.39 -0.33 -20.57
C LEU A 396 -14.29 -1.82 -20.96
N ARG A 397 -13.19 -2.23 -21.59
CA ARG A 397 -12.92 -3.65 -21.88
C ARG A 397 -12.72 -4.48 -20.61
N GLU A 398 -11.92 -3.99 -19.68
CA GLU A 398 -11.70 -4.66 -18.39
C GLU A 398 -12.97 -4.65 -17.52
N GLY A 399 -13.73 -3.58 -17.55
CA GLY A 399 -15.04 -3.49 -16.91
C GLY A 399 -16.05 -4.53 -17.45
N LYS A 400 -16.08 -4.76 -18.77
CA LYS A 400 -16.90 -5.81 -19.37
C LYS A 400 -16.50 -7.20 -18.84
N ARG A 401 -15.18 -7.46 -18.67
CA ARG A 401 -14.67 -8.73 -18.14
C ARG A 401 -15.00 -8.90 -16.66
N LEU A 402 -14.80 -7.84 -15.84
CA LEU A 402 -15.07 -7.87 -14.40
C LEU A 402 -16.57 -8.03 -14.11
N TYR A 403 -17.43 -7.25 -14.79
CA TYR A 403 -18.88 -7.21 -14.54
C TYR A 403 -19.73 -8.07 -15.47
N ARG A 404 -19.15 -9.07 -16.12
CA ARG A 404 -19.91 -9.92 -17.07
C ARG A 404 -21.03 -10.72 -16.40
N ARG A 405 -20.87 -11.06 -15.10
CA ARG A 405 -21.90 -11.79 -14.35
C ARG A 405 -22.94 -10.86 -13.74
N GLY A 406 -24.15 -11.39 -13.51
CA GLY A 406 -25.13 -10.71 -12.66
C GLY A 406 -24.72 -10.78 -11.18
N PRO A 407 -25.19 -9.84 -10.30
CA PRO A 407 -24.79 -9.82 -8.89
C PRO A 407 -25.13 -11.12 -8.13
N LYS A 408 -26.29 -11.76 -8.39
CA LYS A 408 -26.64 -13.07 -7.79
C LYS A 408 -25.63 -14.17 -8.17
N ARG A 409 -25.25 -14.27 -9.46
CA ARG A 409 -24.28 -15.24 -9.95
C ARG A 409 -22.85 -14.94 -9.45
N PHE A 410 -22.53 -13.68 -9.25
CA PHE A 410 -21.26 -13.29 -8.64
C PHE A 410 -21.18 -13.77 -7.19
N ALA A 411 -22.19 -13.48 -6.37
CA ALA A 411 -22.25 -13.86 -4.96
C ALA A 411 -22.20 -15.40 -4.79
N ALA A 412 -23.01 -16.14 -5.55
CA ALA A 412 -22.96 -17.60 -5.53
C ALA A 412 -21.57 -18.16 -5.88
N ARG A 413 -20.84 -17.50 -6.79
CA ARG A 413 -19.47 -17.91 -7.14
C ARG A 413 -18.47 -17.62 -6.04
N VAL A 414 -18.62 -16.50 -5.31
CA VAL A 414 -17.79 -16.18 -4.15
C VAL A 414 -18.02 -17.22 -3.03
N ARG A 415 -19.27 -17.57 -2.75
CA ARG A 415 -19.63 -18.62 -1.77
C ARG A 415 -18.97 -19.96 -2.13
N SER A 416 -19.11 -20.42 -3.37
CA SER A 416 -18.44 -21.65 -3.84
C SER A 416 -16.91 -21.58 -3.70
N ALA A 417 -16.33 -20.41 -3.93
CA ALA A 417 -14.89 -20.18 -3.80
C ALA A 417 -14.42 -20.24 -2.34
N SER A 418 -15.14 -19.59 -1.43
CA SER A 418 -14.86 -19.65 -0.01
C SER A 418 -14.95 -21.08 0.54
N ALA A 419 -16.02 -21.82 0.20
CA ALA A 419 -16.16 -23.21 0.58
C ALA A 419 -15.10 -24.15 -0.03
N ALA A 420 -14.54 -23.83 -1.20
CA ALA A 420 -13.44 -24.59 -1.79
C ALA A 420 -12.10 -24.30 -1.07
N ALA A 421 -11.89 -23.06 -0.64
CA ALA A 421 -10.69 -22.66 0.12
C ALA A 421 -10.66 -23.23 1.55
N SER A 422 -11.81 -23.38 2.21
CA SER A 422 -11.89 -23.96 3.55
C SER A 422 -11.67 -25.48 3.60
N ARG A 423 -11.78 -26.19 2.45
CA ARG A 423 -11.62 -27.66 2.34
C ARG A 423 -10.26 -28.09 1.77
N GLY A 424 -9.36 -27.19 1.52
CA GLY A 424 -8.01 -27.46 1.01
C GLY A 424 -6.93 -27.14 2.02
#